data_46c6e2b1d72b5972eb60e0de3e956068
#
_entry.id   46c6e2b1d72b5972eb60e0de3e956068
#
_cell.length_a   1.000
_cell.length_b   1.000
_cell.length_c   1.000
_cell.angle_alpha   90.00
_cell.angle_beta   90.00
_cell.angle_gamma   90.00
#
_symmetry.space_group_name_H-M   'P 1'
#
loop_
_entity.id
_entity.type
_entity.pdbx_description
1 polymer ?
#
loop_
_entity_poly.entity_id
_entity_poly.type
_entity_poly.pdbx_seq_one_letter_code
_entity_poly.pdbx_strand_id
1 'polypeptide(L)'
;MNYFRPAIATMQGYTPGEQPKPGSPIIKLNTNENPYPPSPKALEVLHSLDSACLSRYPDPYSRDFCNAVSAALDVPADWIIVTNGSDDLLNILIRACAEGKERKVVYPMPSYVLYRTLASLQAAEVVEVAYPEDDRLPIAELVAAGGAVTLIATPNSPSGHIVPLDDLRK
;
A
#
# COMPACT_ATOMS: atom_id res chain seq x y z
N MET A 1 -3.23 28.66 19.07
CA MET A 1 -4.38 27.83 18.71
C MET A 1 -3.87 26.75 17.76
N ASN A 2 -4.06 25.47 18.08
CA ASN A 2 -3.61 24.37 17.20
C ASN A 2 -4.77 24.02 16.25
N TYR A 3 -4.56 24.16 14.94
CA TYR A 3 -5.58 23.87 13.92
C TYR A 3 -5.65 22.37 13.56
N PHE A 4 -4.68 21.56 13.98
CA PHE A 4 -4.66 20.13 13.70
C PHE A 4 -5.46 19.32 14.72
N ARG A 5 -6.06 18.23 14.25
CA ARG A 5 -6.65 17.22 15.16
C ARG A 5 -5.58 16.69 16.12
N PRO A 6 -5.94 16.29 17.37
CA PRO A 6 -4.95 15.79 18.32
C PRO A 6 -4.07 14.67 17.79
N ALA A 7 -4.64 13.71 17.09
CA ALA A 7 -3.91 12.60 16.46
C ALA A 7 -2.84 13.09 15.47
N ILE A 8 -3.12 14.16 14.73
CA ILE A 8 -2.16 14.74 13.78
C ILE A 8 -1.10 15.58 14.49
N ALA A 9 -1.52 16.32 15.52
CA ALA A 9 -0.61 17.22 16.25
C ALA A 9 0.53 16.49 16.96
N THR A 10 0.35 15.21 17.28
CA THR A 10 1.33 14.36 17.96
C THR A 10 2.09 13.43 17.01
N MET A 11 1.72 13.38 15.73
CA MET A 11 2.40 12.52 14.76
C MET A 11 3.83 13.01 14.47
N GLN A 12 4.73 12.05 14.38
CA GLN A 12 6.03 12.28 13.75
C GLN A 12 5.89 12.12 12.23
N GLY A 13 6.49 13.03 11.48
CA GLY A 13 6.53 12.94 10.02
C GLY A 13 7.28 11.69 9.55
N TYR A 14 6.95 11.22 8.36
CA TYR A 14 7.71 10.16 7.70
C TYR A 14 9.15 10.62 7.46
N THR A 15 10.12 9.82 7.89
CA THR A 15 11.52 10.04 7.58
C THR A 15 11.91 9.09 6.44
N PRO A 16 12.19 9.61 5.23
CA PRO A 16 12.66 8.78 4.13
C PRO A 16 13.96 8.06 4.48
N GLY A 17 14.13 6.86 3.95
CA GLY A 17 15.43 6.19 3.99
C GLY A 17 16.52 7.02 3.29
N GLU A 18 17.78 6.64 3.49
CA GLU A 18 18.92 7.34 2.90
C GLU A 18 18.75 7.53 1.39
N GLN A 19 18.97 8.75 0.93
CA GLN A 19 18.93 9.14 -0.48
C GLN A 19 20.36 9.48 -0.94
N PRO A 20 21.09 8.55 -1.57
CA PRO A 20 22.44 8.81 -2.06
C PRO A 20 22.45 9.95 -3.08
N LYS A 21 23.50 10.77 -3.05
CA LYS A 21 23.68 11.84 -4.05
C LYS A 21 23.90 11.21 -5.44
N PRO A 22 23.39 11.85 -6.51
CA PRO A 22 23.67 11.40 -7.87
C PRO A 22 25.18 11.25 -8.11
N GLY A 23 25.60 10.12 -8.71
CA GLY A 23 27.01 9.83 -8.98
C GLY A 23 27.81 9.27 -7.79
N SER A 24 27.17 9.03 -6.62
CA SER A 24 27.84 8.30 -5.54
C SER A 24 28.02 6.81 -5.92
N PRO A 25 29.07 6.14 -5.39
CA PRO A 25 29.28 4.72 -5.68
C PRO A 25 28.33 3.77 -4.91
N ILE A 26 27.31 4.33 -4.28
CA ILE A 26 26.35 3.56 -3.46
C ILE A 26 25.31 2.92 -4.35
N ILE A 27 25.12 1.60 -4.20
CA ILE A 27 24.03 0.87 -4.82
C ILE A 27 22.78 0.99 -3.93
N LYS A 28 21.76 1.70 -4.42
CA LYS A 28 20.52 1.94 -3.69
C LYS A 28 19.56 0.75 -3.85
N LEU A 29 19.30 0.03 -2.76
CA LEU A 29 18.38 -1.13 -2.73
C LEU A 29 17.22 -0.96 -1.74
N ASN A 30 17.13 0.18 -1.06
CA ASN A 30 16.22 0.40 0.07
C ASN A 30 14.79 0.81 -0.33
N THR A 31 14.50 0.99 -1.61
CA THR A 31 13.18 1.44 -2.11
C THR A 31 12.57 0.51 -3.15
N ASN A 32 13.17 -0.66 -3.39
CA ASN A 32 12.69 -1.67 -4.34
C ASN A 32 12.45 -1.10 -5.76
N GLU A 33 13.25 -0.12 -6.18
CA GLU A 33 13.16 0.45 -7.52
C GLU A 33 13.48 -0.60 -8.57
N ASN A 34 12.65 -0.69 -9.62
CA ASN A 34 12.89 -1.61 -10.72
C ASN A 34 14.08 -1.11 -11.57
N PRO A 35 15.19 -1.86 -11.71
CA PRO A 35 16.34 -1.45 -12.51
C PRO A 35 16.11 -1.56 -14.02
N TYR A 36 15.05 -2.22 -14.45
CA TYR A 36 14.73 -2.38 -15.88
C TYR A 36 13.88 -1.21 -16.38
N PRO A 37 14.10 -0.74 -17.62
CA PRO A 37 13.29 0.31 -18.21
C PRO A 37 11.85 -0.17 -18.43
N PRO A 38 10.87 0.75 -18.50
CA PRO A 38 9.51 0.42 -18.88
C PRO A 38 9.44 -0.10 -20.32
N SER A 39 8.34 -0.76 -20.66
CA SER A 39 8.09 -1.19 -22.04
C SER A 39 8.19 -0.02 -23.03
N PRO A 40 8.84 -0.19 -24.21
CA PRO A 40 8.83 0.85 -25.24
C PRO A 40 7.42 1.33 -25.61
N LYS A 41 6.43 0.43 -25.63
CA LYS A 41 5.02 0.79 -25.86
C LYS A 41 4.46 1.76 -24.81
N ALA A 42 4.88 1.64 -23.56
CA ALA A 42 4.48 2.59 -22.52
C ALA A 42 5.06 3.99 -22.78
N LEU A 43 6.33 4.05 -23.23
CA LEU A 43 6.96 5.31 -23.61
C LEU A 43 6.31 5.94 -24.84
N GLU A 44 5.93 5.14 -25.86
CA GLU A 44 5.19 5.60 -27.04
C GLU A 44 3.87 6.27 -26.64
N VAL A 45 3.11 5.66 -25.73
CA VAL A 45 1.86 6.25 -25.20
C VAL A 45 2.13 7.59 -24.52
N LEU A 46 3.16 7.67 -23.66
CA LEU A 46 3.52 8.92 -22.99
C LEU A 46 3.91 10.02 -23.98
N HIS A 47 4.65 9.68 -25.04
CA HIS A 47 5.04 10.64 -26.07
C HIS A 47 3.89 11.05 -27.01
N SER A 48 2.82 10.27 -27.08
CA SER A 48 1.63 10.57 -27.90
C SER A 48 0.61 11.46 -27.20
N LEU A 49 0.78 11.78 -25.90
CA LEU A 49 -0.13 12.64 -25.16
C LEU A 49 -0.12 14.06 -25.74
N ASP A 50 -1.28 14.54 -26.09
CA ASP A 50 -1.48 15.91 -26.58
C ASP A 50 -2.02 16.85 -25.50
N SER A 51 -2.09 18.14 -25.83
CA SER A 51 -2.60 19.15 -24.92
C SER A 51 -4.09 18.96 -24.57
N ALA A 52 -4.88 18.36 -25.45
CA ALA A 52 -6.30 18.11 -25.22
C ALA A 52 -6.48 16.99 -24.18
N CYS A 53 -5.64 15.95 -24.24
CA CYS A 53 -5.63 14.90 -23.25
C CYS A 53 -5.25 15.43 -21.85
N LEU A 54 -4.25 16.32 -21.78
CA LEU A 54 -3.74 16.86 -20.51
C LEU A 54 -4.64 17.94 -19.91
N SER A 55 -5.49 18.59 -20.69
CA SER A 55 -6.38 19.70 -20.25
C SER A 55 -7.78 19.27 -19.86
N ARG A 56 -8.14 18.01 -20.01
CA ARG A 56 -9.47 17.48 -19.71
C ARG A 56 -9.44 16.54 -18.52
N TYR A 57 -10.57 16.42 -17.83
CA TYR A 57 -10.74 15.39 -16.82
C TYR A 57 -10.70 14.01 -17.47
N PRO A 58 -9.97 13.07 -16.85
CA PRO A 58 -9.98 11.67 -17.29
C PRO A 58 -11.33 11.00 -16.99
N ASP A 59 -11.53 9.79 -17.51
CA ASP A 59 -12.63 8.95 -17.07
C ASP A 59 -12.50 8.65 -15.57
N PRO A 60 -13.47 9.06 -14.72
CA PRO A 60 -13.39 8.90 -13.27
C PRO A 60 -13.34 7.45 -12.81
N TYR A 61 -13.71 6.51 -13.67
CA TYR A 61 -13.68 5.07 -13.38
C TYR A 61 -12.52 4.35 -14.08
N SER A 62 -11.70 5.05 -14.88
CA SER A 62 -10.57 4.44 -15.62
C SER A 62 -10.97 3.16 -16.38
N ARG A 63 -12.14 3.17 -17.05
CA ARG A 63 -12.77 1.96 -17.63
C ARG A 63 -11.88 1.25 -18.61
N ASP A 64 -11.19 1.98 -19.49
CA ASP A 64 -10.30 1.37 -20.50
C ASP A 64 -9.14 0.61 -19.83
N PHE A 65 -8.58 1.21 -18.77
CA PHE A 65 -7.53 0.56 -17.98
C PHE A 65 -8.07 -0.68 -17.26
N CYS A 66 -9.21 -0.57 -16.56
CA CYS A 66 -9.82 -1.70 -15.86
C CYS A 66 -10.14 -2.85 -16.81
N ASN A 67 -10.66 -2.56 -18.01
CA ASN A 67 -10.94 -3.57 -19.03
C ASN A 67 -9.66 -4.24 -19.55
N ALA A 68 -8.59 -3.48 -19.77
CA ALA A 68 -7.31 -4.03 -20.20
C ALA A 68 -6.67 -4.91 -19.13
N VAL A 69 -6.70 -4.51 -17.87
CA VAL A 69 -6.23 -5.30 -16.73
C VAL A 69 -7.08 -6.56 -16.54
N SER A 70 -8.39 -6.43 -16.63
CA SER A 70 -9.33 -7.56 -16.58
C SER A 70 -8.98 -8.63 -17.61
N ALA A 71 -8.74 -8.22 -18.86
CA ALA A 71 -8.35 -9.14 -19.94
C ALA A 71 -6.97 -9.78 -19.72
N ALA A 72 -6.03 -9.04 -19.11
CA ALA A 72 -4.66 -9.51 -18.90
C ALA A 72 -4.51 -10.45 -17.70
N LEU A 73 -5.31 -10.24 -16.64
CA LEU A 73 -5.18 -10.95 -15.36
C LEU A 73 -6.33 -11.92 -15.07
N ASP A 74 -7.33 -11.99 -15.95
CA ASP A 74 -8.55 -12.82 -15.78
C ASP A 74 -9.28 -12.48 -14.46
N VAL A 75 -9.43 -11.19 -14.16
CA VAL A 75 -10.13 -10.66 -12.99
C VAL A 75 -11.30 -9.78 -13.46
N PRO A 76 -12.49 -9.85 -12.88
CA PRO A 76 -13.61 -8.98 -13.28
C PRO A 76 -13.25 -7.50 -13.19
N ALA A 77 -13.62 -6.70 -14.20
CA ALA A 77 -13.26 -5.29 -14.29
C ALA A 77 -13.83 -4.44 -13.13
N ASP A 78 -14.97 -4.82 -12.59
CA ASP A 78 -15.62 -4.20 -11.41
C ASP A 78 -14.95 -4.55 -10.07
N TRP A 79 -13.97 -5.45 -10.09
CA TRP A 79 -13.11 -5.77 -8.95
C TRP A 79 -11.82 -4.94 -8.92
N ILE A 80 -11.63 -4.07 -9.91
CA ILE A 80 -10.40 -3.29 -10.08
C ILE A 80 -10.65 -1.84 -9.66
N ILE A 81 -9.85 -1.36 -8.74
CA ILE A 81 -9.82 0.05 -8.32
C ILE A 81 -8.48 0.65 -8.74
N VAL A 82 -8.53 1.78 -9.44
CA VAL A 82 -7.34 2.51 -9.88
C VAL A 82 -7.06 3.67 -8.93
N THR A 83 -5.85 3.73 -8.43
CA THR A 83 -5.38 4.77 -7.50
C THR A 83 -3.95 5.18 -7.84
N ASN A 84 -3.45 6.22 -7.18
CA ASN A 84 -2.04 6.63 -7.33
C ASN A 84 -1.11 5.69 -6.53
N GLY A 85 -1.02 4.45 -6.98
CA GLY A 85 -0.31 3.37 -6.30
C GLY A 85 -1.09 2.75 -5.14
N SER A 86 -0.56 1.68 -4.57
CA SER A 86 -1.19 0.94 -3.46
C SER A 86 -1.30 1.76 -2.17
N ASP A 87 -0.43 2.71 -1.95
CA ASP A 87 -0.45 3.56 -0.75
C ASP A 87 -1.72 4.41 -0.67
N ASP A 88 -2.19 4.92 -1.80
CA ASP A 88 -3.44 5.66 -1.88
C ASP A 88 -4.64 4.75 -1.61
N LEU A 89 -4.65 3.53 -2.16
CA LEU A 89 -5.68 2.54 -1.89
C LEU A 89 -5.70 2.12 -0.41
N LEU A 90 -4.54 1.90 0.20
CA LEU A 90 -4.44 1.59 1.63
C LEU A 90 -5.00 2.71 2.50
N ASN A 91 -4.72 3.97 2.14
CA ASN A 91 -5.30 5.13 2.83
C ASN A 91 -6.83 5.17 2.71
N ILE A 92 -7.36 4.93 1.51
CA ILE A 92 -8.82 4.88 1.27
C ILE A 92 -9.45 3.75 2.11
N LEU A 93 -8.86 2.55 2.08
CA LEU A 93 -9.34 1.37 2.79
C LEU A 93 -9.38 1.60 4.31
N ILE A 94 -8.27 2.08 4.89
CA ILE A 94 -8.19 2.35 6.32
C ILE A 94 -9.19 3.43 6.73
N ARG A 95 -9.32 4.50 5.94
CA ARG A 95 -10.32 5.56 6.20
C ARG A 95 -11.76 5.07 6.13
N ALA A 96 -12.04 4.12 5.25
CA ALA A 96 -13.38 3.55 5.10
C ALA A 96 -13.75 2.57 6.22
N CYS A 97 -12.77 1.86 6.77
CA CYS A 97 -13.00 0.71 7.63
C CYS A 97 -12.61 0.93 9.10
N ALA A 98 -11.60 1.76 9.38
CA ALA A 98 -11.00 1.85 10.71
C ALA A 98 -11.23 3.21 11.38
N GLU A 99 -11.55 3.18 12.69
CA GLU A 99 -11.75 4.37 13.52
C GLU A 99 -11.68 4.01 15.01
N GLY A 100 -10.97 4.82 15.79
CA GLY A 100 -10.93 4.69 17.25
C GLY A 100 -10.44 3.32 17.72
N LYS A 101 -10.96 2.88 18.87
CA LYS A 101 -10.53 1.63 19.51
C LYS A 101 -11.30 0.39 19.07
N GLU A 102 -12.52 0.57 18.59
CA GLU A 102 -13.41 -0.54 18.24
C GLU A 102 -13.16 -1.06 16.82
N ARG A 103 -12.73 -0.17 15.93
CA ARG A 103 -12.45 -0.49 14.52
C ARG A 103 -10.95 -0.43 14.26
N LYS A 104 -10.24 -1.40 14.83
CA LYS A 104 -8.76 -1.46 14.82
C LYS A 104 -8.20 -1.88 13.45
N VAL A 105 -6.95 -1.47 13.23
CA VAL A 105 -6.10 -1.99 12.15
C VAL A 105 -5.15 -3.03 12.74
N VAL A 106 -5.14 -4.24 12.16
CA VAL A 106 -4.31 -5.36 12.60
C VAL A 106 -3.31 -5.72 11.50
N TYR A 107 -2.08 -6.03 11.84
CA TYR A 107 -1.09 -6.55 10.90
C TYR A 107 0.05 -7.28 11.62
N PRO A 108 0.73 -8.22 10.93
CA PRO A 108 1.88 -8.89 11.50
C PRO A 108 3.12 -7.99 11.50
N MET A 109 4.02 -8.13 12.47
CA MET A 109 5.27 -7.35 12.60
C MET A 109 6.50 -8.25 12.61
N PRO A 110 7.60 -7.85 11.93
CA PRO A 110 7.77 -6.62 11.14
C PRO A 110 7.03 -6.65 9.81
N SER A 111 6.51 -5.48 9.37
CA SER A 111 5.80 -5.33 8.10
C SER A 111 5.94 -3.90 7.55
N TYR A 112 5.13 -3.54 6.56
CA TYR A 112 5.21 -2.26 5.87
C TYR A 112 4.89 -1.09 6.81
N VAL A 113 5.84 -0.18 6.96
CA VAL A 113 5.79 0.92 7.95
C VAL A 113 4.61 1.88 7.76
N LEU A 114 4.06 1.98 6.56
CA LEU A 114 2.96 2.88 6.25
C LEU A 114 1.65 2.50 6.96
N TYR A 115 1.44 1.23 7.28
CA TYR A 115 0.22 0.77 7.95
C TYR A 115 -0.05 1.53 9.26
N ARG A 116 0.97 1.63 10.12
CA ARG A 116 0.88 2.39 11.37
C ARG A 116 0.59 3.87 11.12
N THR A 117 1.26 4.47 10.16
CA THR A 117 1.09 5.89 9.81
C THR A 117 -0.35 6.18 9.38
N LEU A 118 -0.89 5.37 8.46
CA LEU A 118 -2.25 5.55 7.97
C LEU A 118 -3.32 5.31 9.04
N ALA A 119 -3.14 4.29 9.88
CA ALA A 119 -4.01 4.06 11.02
C ALA A 119 -4.00 5.25 12.02
N SER A 120 -2.81 5.79 12.29
CA SER A 120 -2.65 6.96 13.17
C SER A 120 -3.34 8.21 12.60
N LEU A 121 -3.32 8.41 11.28
CA LEU A 121 -4.07 9.49 10.61
C LEU A 121 -5.58 9.40 10.87
N GLN A 122 -6.12 8.21 11.04
CA GLN A 122 -7.54 7.98 11.38
C GLN A 122 -7.80 7.91 12.89
N ALA A 123 -6.76 8.09 13.73
CA ALA A 123 -6.83 7.84 15.16
C ALA A 123 -7.33 6.42 15.50
N ALA A 124 -7.15 5.47 14.61
CA ALA A 124 -7.51 4.09 14.81
C ALA A 124 -6.48 3.37 15.68
N GLU A 125 -6.95 2.48 16.55
CA GLU A 125 -6.07 1.60 17.32
C GLU A 125 -5.36 0.62 16.38
N VAL A 126 -4.09 0.40 16.67
CA VAL A 126 -3.24 -0.53 15.93
C VAL A 126 -2.90 -1.72 16.82
N VAL A 127 -3.10 -2.93 16.31
CA VAL A 127 -2.64 -4.17 16.93
C VAL A 127 -1.59 -4.81 16.05
N GLU A 128 -0.37 -4.84 16.53
CA GLU A 128 0.77 -5.48 15.90
C GLU A 128 0.94 -6.88 16.48
N VAL A 129 0.90 -7.89 15.61
CA VAL A 129 1.08 -9.28 15.97
C VAL A 129 2.47 -9.73 15.54
N ALA A 130 3.31 -10.15 16.48
CA ALA A 130 4.67 -10.58 16.14
C ALA A 130 4.66 -11.85 15.29
N TYR A 131 5.53 -11.90 14.28
CA TYR A 131 5.83 -13.18 13.61
C TYR A 131 6.51 -14.13 14.60
N PRO A 132 6.17 -15.42 14.59
CA PRO A 132 6.93 -16.44 15.34
C PRO A 132 8.33 -16.63 14.75
N GLU A 133 9.19 -17.36 15.46
CA GLU A 133 10.59 -17.60 15.05
C GLU A 133 10.73 -18.34 13.70
N ASP A 134 9.70 -19.05 13.27
CA ASP A 134 9.66 -19.77 11.99
C ASP A 134 9.09 -18.93 10.84
N ASP A 135 8.87 -17.63 11.05
CA ASP A 135 8.36 -16.66 10.08
C ASP A 135 6.99 -17.02 9.46
N ARG A 136 6.25 -17.97 10.03
CA ARG A 136 4.89 -18.27 9.56
C ARG A 136 3.92 -17.17 9.91
N LEU A 137 2.91 -16.98 9.05
CA LEU A 137 1.84 -16.03 9.36
C LEU A 137 1.10 -16.45 10.65
N PRO A 138 1.04 -15.58 11.67
CA PRO A 138 0.36 -15.86 12.96
C PRO A 138 -1.15 -15.73 12.82
N ILE A 139 -1.78 -16.64 12.07
CA ILE A 139 -3.19 -16.55 11.64
C ILE A 139 -4.11 -16.50 12.85
N ALA A 140 -3.92 -17.38 13.83
CA ALA A 140 -4.80 -17.47 15.01
C ALA A 140 -4.78 -16.16 15.83
N GLU A 141 -3.61 -15.57 16.00
CA GLU A 141 -3.40 -14.32 16.72
C GLU A 141 -3.97 -13.12 15.94
N LEU A 142 -3.79 -13.10 14.62
CA LEU A 142 -4.36 -12.06 13.75
C LEU A 142 -5.90 -12.09 13.80
N VAL A 143 -6.50 -13.27 13.72
CA VAL A 143 -7.96 -13.44 13.83
C VAL A 143 -8.44 -13.07 15.23
N ALA A 144 -7.75 -13.53 16.28
CA ALA A 144 -8.11 -13.22 17.67
C ALA A 144 -8.01 -11.72 17.99
N ALA A 145 -7.13 -10.98 17.31
CA ALA A 145 -7.02 -9.53 17.47
C ALA A 145 -8.27 -8.77 17.05
N GLY A 146 -9.11 -9.34 16.18
CA GLY A 146 -10.43 -8.81 15.83
C GLY A 146 -10.36 -7.43 15.14
N GLY A 147 -9.55 -7.30 14.10
CA GLY A 147 -9.42 -6.07 13.34
C GLY A 147 -10.64 -5.77 12.47
N ALA A 148 -10.97 -4.49 12.30
CA ALA A 148 -11.87 -4.05 11.23
C ALA A 148 -11.18 -4.16 9.85
N VAL A 149 -9.86 -4.06 9.85
CA VAL A 149 -8.98 -4.31 8.70
C VAL A 149 -7.77 -5.09 9.18
N THR A 150 -7.45 -6.20 8.51
CA THR A 150 -6.20 -6.94 8.67
C THR A 150 -5.36 -6.78 7.41
N LEU A 151 -4.14 -6.27 7.56
CA LEU A 151 -3.23 -6.00 6.46
C LEU A 151 -2.09 -7.03 6.45
N ILE A 152 -1.95 -7.75 5.35
CA ILE A 152 -0.91 -8.77 5.17
C ILE A 152 -0.17 -8.47 3.87
N ALA A 153 1.12 -8.15 3.98
CA ALA A 153 1.98 -7.99 2.83
C ALA A 153 2.53 -9.34 2.36
N THR A 154 2.42 -9.63 1.07
CA THR A 154 3.03 -10.83 0.47
C THR A 154 3.50 -10.53 -0.96
N PRO A 155 4.81 -10.56 -1.23
CA PRO A 155 5.91 -10.74 -0.27
C PRO A 155 5.92 -9.69 0.85
N ASN A 156 6.24 -10.10 2.08
CA ASN A 156 6.30 -9.18 3.21
C ASN A 156 7.50 -8.23 3.13
N SER A 157 7.33 -6.99 3.51
CA SER A 157 8.41 -6.02 3.66
C SER A 157 8.73 -5.83 5.17
N PRO A 158 9.99 -6.00 5.63
CA PRO A 158 11.21 -6.09 4.83
C PRO A 158 11.69 -7.53 4.55
N SER A 159 11.05 -8.57 5.11
CA SER A 159 11.59 -9.94 5.12
C SER A 159 11.63 -10.62 3.73
N GLY A 160 10.77 -10.19 2.78
CA GLY A 160 10.61 -10.86 1.50
C GLY A 160 9.85 -12.19 1.57
N HIS A 161 9.35 -12.57 2.75
CA HIS A 161 8.61 -13.81 2.94
C HIS A 161 7.29 -13.81 2.16
N ILE A 162 7.01 -14.92 1.48
CA ILE A 162 5.76 -15.12 0.73
C ILE A 162 4.80 -15.95 1.56
N VAL A 163 3.62 -15.40 1.81
CA VAL A 163 2.55 -16.13 2.49
C VAL A 163 1.81 -17.02 1.49
N PRO A 164 1.70 -18.33 1.72
CA PRO A 164 0.93 -19.23 0.86
C PRO A 164 -0.54 -18.82 0.78
N LEU A 165 -1.14 -18.93 -0.40
CA LEU A 165 -2.54 -18.57 -0.62
C LEU A 165 -3.51 -19.33 0.29
N ASP A 166 -3.23 -20.60 0.58
CA ASP A 166 -4.05 -21.42 1.45
C ASP A 166 -4.04 -20.96 2.91
N ASP A 167 -2.97 -20.30 3.34
CA ASP A 167 -2.91 -19.66 4.66
C ASP A 167 -3.75 -18.36 4.71
N LEU A 168 -3.83 -17.63 3.59
CA LEU A 168 -4.70 -16.44 3.50
C LEU A 168 -6.19 -16.76 3.44
N ARG A 169 -6.55 -18.02 3.14
CA ARG A 169 -7.95 -18.48 3.07
C ARG A 169 -8.52 -18.99 4.39
N LYS A 170 -7.68 -19.17 5.39
CA LYS A 170 -8.07 -19.60 6.76
C LYS A 170 -8.65 -18.44 7.57
#